data_db9638a0bf1e928a638d275f225cce95
#
_entry.id   db9638a0bf1e928a638d275f225cce95
#
_cell.length_a   1.000
_cell.length_b   1.000
_cell.length_c   1.000
_cell.angle_alpha   90.00
_cell.angle_beta   90.00
_cell.angle_gamma   90.00
#
_symmetry.space_group_name_H-M   'P 1'
#
loop_
_entity.id
_entity.type
_entity.pdbx_description
1 polymer ?
#
loop_
_entity_poly.entity_id
_entity_poly.type
_entity_poly.pdbx_seq_one_letter_code
_entity_poly.pdbx_strand_id
1 'polypeptide(L)'
;MFRTLVKVDALAIDDHTYSVRYFELRTLRGGRRYSAELTLGPDDRIILDDDSITNLEAKTTRLVPATVYSRMLAGRATAAA
;
A
#
# COMPACT_ATOMS: atom_id res chain seq x y z
N MET A 1 10.64 -0.20 -17.79
CA MET A 1 9.84 -1.11 -16.97
C MET A 1 8.37 -0.75 -17.08
N PHE A 2 7.53 -1.71 -17.38
CA PHE A 2 6.10 -1.46 -17.50
C PHE A 2 5.36 -1.85 -16.23
N ARG A 3 4.36 -1.05 -15.91
CA ARG A 3 3.52 -1.24 -14.74
C ARG A 3 2.06 -1.30 -15.20
N THR A 4 1.36 -2.38 -14.87
CA THR A 4 -0.01 -2.60 -15.28
C THR A 4 -0.91 -2.68 -14.04
N LEU A 5 -1.95 -1.87 -13.98
CA LEU A 5 -2.93 -1.95 -12.91
C LEU A 5 -3.73 -3.24 -13.05
N VAL A 6 -3.71 -4.09 -12.02
CA VAL A 6 -4.42 -5.37 -12.02
C VAL A 6 -5.73 -5.30 -11.28
N LYS A 7 -5.79 -4.56 -10.19
CA LYS A 7 -7.04 -4.39 -9.45
C LYS A 7 -6.94 -3.23 -8.46
N VAL A 8 -8.10 -2.79 -7.99
CA VAL A 8 -8.23 -1.78 -6.94
C VAL A 8 -9.13 -2.37 -5.86
N ASP A 9 -8.65 -2.37 -4.62
CA ASP A 9 -9.42 -2.80 -3.46
C ASP A 9 -9.66 -1.64 -2.52
N ALA A 10 -10.76 -1.70 -1.78
CA ALA A 10 -11.04 -0.78 -0.71
C ALA A 10 -10.59 -1.41 0.61
N LEU A 11 -9.88 -0.64 1.42
CA LEU A 11 -9.42 -1.08 2.74
C LEU A 11 -9.97 -0.13 3.79
N ALA A 12 -10.84 -0.64 4.67
CA ALA A 12 -11.41 0.14 5.75
C ALA A 12 -10.50 0.06 6.99
N ILE A 13 -10.11 1.22 7.49
CA ILE A 13 -9.28 1.34 8.70
C ILE A 13 -9.97 2.37 9.58
N ASP A 14 -10.50 1.93 10.72
CA ASP A 14 -11.35 2.74 11.58
C ASP A 14 -12.53 3.32 10.77
N ASP A 15 -12.70 4.64 10.74
CA ASP A 15 -13.79 5.28 10.03
C ASP A 15 -13.41 5.73 8.62
N HIS A 16 -12.22 5.34 8.14
CA HIS A 16 -11.73 5.76 6.83
C HIS A 16 -11.61 4.57 5.89
N THR A 17 -11.92 4.81 4.62
CA THR A 17 -11.74 3.82 3.56
C THR A 17 -10.67 4.32 2.61
N TYR A 18 -9.68 3.48 2.36
CA TYR A 18 -8.56 3.78 1.48
C TYR A 18 -8.63 2.91 0.23
N SER A 19 -8.21 3.46 -0.90
CA SER A 19 -8.08 2.69 -2.13
C SER A 19 -6.67 2.15 -2.24
N VAL A 20 -6.54 0.84 -2.42
CA VAL A 20 -5.26 0.19 -2.64
C VAL A 20 -5.20 -0.26 -4.09
N ARG A 21 -4.23 0.23 -4.82
CA ARG A 21 -4.02 -0.12 -6.22
C ARG A 21 -2.93 -1.18 -6.32
N TYR A 22 -3.24 -2.27 -7.02
CA TYR A 22 -2.29 -3.36 -7.23
C TYR A 22 -1.80 -3.34 -8.67
N PHE A 23 -0.49 -3.40 -8.83
CA PHE A 23 0.16 -3.36 -10.13
C PHE A 23 1.00 -4.62 -10.35
N GLU A 24 1.04 -5.07 -11.60
CA GLU A 24 1.98 -6.07 -12.04
C GLU A 24 3.17 -5.35 -12.68
N LEU A 25 4.37 -5.75 -12.29
CA LEU A 25 5.62 -5.23 -12.81
C LEU A 25 6.33 -6.36 -13.54
N ARG A 26 6.86 -6.05 -14.71
CA ARG A 26 7.68 -7.01 -15.45
C ARG A 26 9.13 -6.60 -15.37
N THR A 27 9.98 -7.54 -14.98
CA THR A 27 11.41 -7.32 -14.93
C THR A 27 12.02 -7.49 -16.31
N LEU A 28 13.26 -7.03 -16.48
CA LEU A 28 13.97 -7.14 -17.75
C LEU A 28 14.17 -8.59 -18.19
N ARG A 29 14.17 -9.53 -17.25
CA ARG A 29 14.34 -10.95 -17.52
C ARG A 29 13.01 -11.69 -17.70
N GLY A 30 11.90 -10.96 -17.80
CA GLY A 30 10.59 -11.55 -17.99
C GLY A 30 9.93 -12.06 -16.71
N GLY A 31 10.55 -11.84 -15.56
CA GLY A 31 9.95 -12.18 -14.26
C GLY A 31 8.82 -11.23 -13.93
N ARG A 32 7.93 -11.67 -13.05
CA ARG A 32 6.80 -10.86 -12.59
C ARG A 32 6.95 -10.53 -11.12
N ARG A 33 6.66 -9.28 -10.79
CA ARG A 33 6.52 -8.81 -9.41
C ARG A 33 5.24 -8.03 -9.30
N TYR A 34 4.80 -7.83 -8.09
CA TYR A 34 3.56 -7.09 -7.82
C TYR A 34 3.83 -5.99 -6.80
N SER A 35 3.12 -4.88 -6.96
CA SER A 35 3.24 -3.73 -6.09
C SER A 35 1.85 -3.30 -5.65
N ALA A 36 1.70 -2.94 -4.38
CA ALA A 36 0.48 -2.32 -3.85
C ALA A 36 0.80 -0.89 -3.45
N GLU A 37 -0.06 0.04 -3.83
CA GLU A 37 0.15 1.45 -3.59
C GLU A 37 -1.08 2.07 -2.95
N LEU A 38 -0.87 2.77 -1.84
CA LEU A 38 -1.90 3.47 -1.09
C LEU A 38 -1.45 4.89 -0.83
N THR A 39 -2.27 5.87 -1.18
CA THR A 39 -1.99 7.28 -0.93
C THR A 39 -2.68 7.73 0.35
N LEU A 40 -1.93 8.27 1.30
CA LEU A 40 -2.45 8.82 2.55
C LEU A 40 -2.57 10.33 2.49
N GLY A 41 -1.79 10.99 1.65
CA GLY A 41 -1.78 12.44 1.51
C GLY A 41 -0.95 12.83 0.32
N PRO A 42 -0.79 14.14 0.04
CA PRO A 42 -0.09 14.63 -1.16
C PRO A 42 1.34 14.08 -1.31
N ASP A 43 2.06 13.98 -0.21
CA ASP A 43 3.44 13.51 -0.22
C ASP A 43 3.63 12.24 0.61
N ASP A 44 2.54 11.53 0.89
CA ASP A 44 2.59 10.37 1.76
C ASP A 44 1.93 9.17 1.11
N ARG A 45 2.76 8.18 0.77
CA ARG A 45 2.31 6.94 0.14
C ARG A 45 2.94 5.75 0.84
N ILE A 46 2.19 4.67 0.85
CA ILE A 46 2.68 3.37 1.28
C ILE A 46 2.81 2.50 0.03
N ILE A 47 3.99 1.95 -0.18
CA ILE A 47 4.26 1.06 -1.30
C ILE A 47 4.81 -0.24 -0.75
N LEU A 48 4.15 -1.34 -1.09
CA LEU A 48 4.57 -2.69 -0.73
C LEU A 48 4.77 -3.49 -2.01
N ASP A 49 5.66 -4.47 -1.98
CA ASP A 49 5.85 -5.34 -3.13
C ASP A 49 6.07 -6.79 -2.71
N ASP A 50 5.82 -7.70 -3.63
CA ASP A 50 6.01 -9.13 -3.41
C ASP A 50 6.05 -9.83 -4.78
N ASP A 51 6.55 -11.05 -4.77
CA ASP A 51 6.58 -11.89 -5.97
C ASP A 51 5.21 -12.47 -6.33
N SER A 52 4.29 -12.51 -5.36
CA SER A 52 2.97 -13.12 -5.48
C SER A 52 1.90 -12.11 -5.11
N ILE A 53 0.86 -12.01 -5.94
CA ILE A 53 -0.29 -11.14 -5.65
C ILE A 53 -1.01 -11.59 -4.38
N THR A 54 -1.13 -12.89 -4.15
CA THR A 54 -1.77 -13.44 -2.97
C THR A 54 -1.00 -13.07 -1.70
N ASN A 55 0.33 -13.21 -1.73
CA ASN A 55 1.17 -12.81 -0.61
C ASN A 55 1.13 -11.31 -0.39
N LEU A 56 1.09 -10.52 -1.47
CA LEU A 56 1.01 -9.08 -1.39
C LEU A 56 -0.30 -8.63 -0.74
N GLU A 57 -1.41 -9.25 -1.09
CA GLU A 57 -2.70 -8.95 -0.47
C GLU A 57 -2.68 -9.21 1.03
N ALA A 58 -2.14 -10.35 1.44
CA ALA A 58 -1.99 -10.70 2.86
C ALA A 58 -1.08 -9.71 3.59
N LYS A 59 0.03 -9.33 2.96
CA LYS A 59 0.97 -8.35 3.48
C LYS A 59 0.29 -6.98 3.65
N THR A 60 -0.48 -6.55 2.66
CA THR A 60 -1.20 -5.28 2.68
C THR A 60 -2.20 -5.25 3.83
N THR A 61 -3.01 -6.30 3.98
CA THR A 61 -4.01 -6.40 5.03
C THR A 61 -3.37 -6.32 6.42
N ARG A 62 -2.18 -6.87 6.58
CA ARG A 62 -1.47 -6.90 7.86
C ARG A 62 -0.72 -5.60 8.15
N LEU A 63 0.01 -5.08 7.17
CA LEU A 63 0.97 -3.99 7.39
C LEU A 63 0.39 -2.60 7.23
N VAL A 64 -0.57 -2.40 6.32
CA VAL A 64 -1.11 -1.07 6.06
C VAL A 64 -1.84 -0.50 7.27
N PRO A 65 -2.72 -1.24 7.97
CA PRO A 65 -3.36 -0.68 9.17
C PRO A 65 -2.36 -0.25 10.24
N ALA A 66 -1.33 -1.05 10.47
CA ALA A 66 -0.29 -0.72 11.44
C ALA A 66 0.49 0.54 11.05
N THR A 67 0.81 0.68 9.76
CA THR A 67 1.53 1.84 9.24
C THR A 67 0.69 3.10 9.34
N VAL A 68 -0.59 3.02 8.97
CA VAL A 68 -1.53 4.15 9.09
C VAL A 68 -1.65 4.58 10.54
N TYR A 69 -1.83 3.63 11.45
CA TYR A 69 -1.93 3.91 12.88
C TYR A 69 -0.66 4.59 13.40
N SER A 70 0.51 4.10 13.00
CA SER A 70 1.79 4.69 13.39
C SER A 70 1.90 6.14 12.94
N ARG A 71 1.46 6.46 11.72
CA ARG A 71 1.49 7.84 11.21
C ARG A 71 0.49 8.74 11.91
N MET A 72 -0.66 8.22 12.29
CA MET A 72 -1.63 8.98 13.08
C MET A 72 -1.05 9.35 14.45
N LEU A 73 -0.36 8.42 15.11
CA LEU A 73 0.29 8.69 16.38
C LEU A 73 1.40 9.73 16.22
N ALA A 74 2.20 9.64 15.16
CA ALA A 74 3.25 10.62 14.90
C ALA A 74 2.67 12.02 14.67
N GLY A 75 1.55 12.11 13.94
CA GLY A 75 0.84 13.37 13.72
C GLY A 75 0.31 13.98 15.00
N ARG A 76 -0.24 13.15 15.88
CA ARG A 76 -0.72 13.60 17.19
C ARG A 76 0.42 14.10 18.07
N ALA A 77 1.55 13.38 18.07
CA ALA A 77 2.72 13.80 18.83
C ALA A 77 3.25 15.14 18.34
N THR A 78 3.28 15.36 17.03
CA THR A 78 3.67 16.63 16.44
C THR A 78 2.68 17.74 16.80
N ALA A 79 1.39 17.46 16.75
CA ALA A 79 0.35 18.44 17.07
C ALA A 79 0.34 18.79 18.55
N ALA A 80 0.73 17.86 19.44
CA ALA A 80 0.77 18.08 20.87
C ALA A 80 2.01 18.88 21.31
N ALA A 81 3.02 18.91 20.46
CA ALA A 81 4.24 19.68 20.75
C ALA A 81 4.04 21.14 20.42
#